data_3f92cef36bf0c3b42b7c8be567979f45
#
_entry.id   3f92cef36bf0c3b42b7c8be567979f45
#
_cell.length_a   1.000
_cell.length_b   1.000
_cell.length_c   1.000
_cell.angle_alpha   90.00
_cell.angle_beta   90.00
_cell.angle_gamma   90.00
#
_symmetry.space_group_name_H-M   'P 1'
#
loop_
_entity.id
_entity.type
_entity.pdbx_description
1 polymer ?
#
loop_
_entity_poly.entity_id
_entity_poly.type
_entity_poly.pdbx_seq_one_letter_code
_entity_poly.pdbx_strand_id
1 'polypeptide(L)'
;MTKQSRSVPVMQAVLDAVAERLMAGDELLIRIPEICEATGVNYGSVYHHFGSREGVIDAAYNMIFTRLVEEDLAIFGSSVDESVESLDEYVEIMGPLVATMHSGPERRARRAMRARIVAAASTRPHLKELIGASQERLTKDLEVLTAAAQEKRWLRDDIPASAFAVLFQVLVFGRALDDISSEPINEGDWELMIGTLFLSLLPK
;
A
#
# COMPACT_ATOMS: atom_id res chain seq x y z
N MET A 1 -32.37 -16.08 -1.70
CA MET A 1 -31.05 -15.57 -1.26
C MET A 1 -30.02 -16.69 -1.37
N THR A 2 -29.17 -16.62 -2.37
CA THR A 2 -28.27 -17.68 -2.83
C THR A 2 -27.16 -17.97 -1.80
N LYS A 3 -26.77 -19.23 -1.67
CA LYS A 3 -25.70 -19.76 -0.77
C LYS A 3 -24.35 -19.02 -0.91
N GLN A 4 -24.11 -18.35 -2.02
CA GLN A 4 -22.92 -17.55 -2.35
C GLN A 4 -22.82 -16.22 -1.57
N SER A 5 -23.97 -15.60 -1.24
CA SER A 5 -24.00 -14.32 -0.50
C SER A 5 -23.62 -14.43 0.98
N ARG A 6 -23.69 -15.64 1.58
CA ARG A 6 -23.28 -15.89 2.98
C ARG A 6 -21.83 -16.33 3.14
N SER A 7 -21.17 -16.78 2.08
CA SER A 7 -19.80 -17.29 2.16
C SER A 7 -18.76 -16.15 2.20
N VAL A 8 -19.01 -15.03 1.54
CA VAL A 8 -18.07 -13.90 1.45
C VAL A 8 -17.80 -13.26 2.84
N PRO A 9 -18.82 -12.89 3.64
CA PRO A 9 -18.58 -12.34 4.98
C PRO A 9 -17.86 -13.31 5.93
N VAL A 10 -18.12 -14.62 5.76
CA VAL A 10 -17.54 -15.67 6.61
C VAL A 10 -16.06 -15.86 6.30
N MET A 11 -15.66 -15.86 5.03
CA MET A 11 -14.25 -15.94 4.64
C MET A 11 -13.48 -14.68 4.98
N GLN A 12 -14.15 -13.51 4.97
CA GLN A 12 -13.56 -12.26 5.40
C GLN A 12 -13.11 -12.31 6.86
N ALA A 13 -13.92 -12.88 7.76
CA ALA A 13 -13.55 -13.03 9.17
C ALA A 13 -12.29 -13.90 9.36
N VAL A 14 -12.11 -14.94 8.52
CA VAL A 14 -10.88 -15.75 8.51
C VAL A 14 -9.68 -14.93 8.07
N LEU A 15 -9.82 -14.18 6.99
CA LEU A 15 -8.74 -13.34 6.46
C LEU A 15 -8.36 -12.24 7.44
N ASP A 16 -9.32 -11.60 8.11
CA ASP A 16 -9.07 -10.57 9.11
C ASP A 16 -8.30 -11.13 10.32
N ALA A 17 -8.68 -12.31 10.82
CA ALA A 17 -7.99 -12.98 11.92
C ALA A 17 -6.57 -13.42 11.54
N VAL A 18 -6.35 -13.86 10.29
CA VAL A 18 -5.01 -14.20 9.78
C VAL A 18 -4.18 -12.93 9.59
N ALA A 19 -4.77 -11.87 9.03
CA ALA A 19 -4.10 -10.58 8.83
C ALA A 19 -3.60 -9.98 10.14
N GLU A 20 -4.40 -10.05 11.22
CA GLU A 20 -4.00 -9.60 12.55
C GLU A 20 -2.73 -10.32 13.02
N ARG A 21 -2.66 -11.65 12.87
CA ARG A 21 -1.48 -12.44 13.21
C ARG A 21 -0.27 -12.14 12.32
N LEU A 22 -0.50 -11.93 11.03
CA LEU A 22 0.58 -11.51 10.11
C LEU A 22 1.13 -10.12 10.48
N MET A 23 0.28 -9.20 10.90
CA MET A 23 0.73 -7.86 11.35
C MET A 23 1.56 -7.95 12.65
N ALA A 24 1.24 -8.88 13.54
CA ALA A 24 2.04 -9.17 14.73
C ALA A 24 3.39 -9.86 14.44
N GLY A 25 3.60 -10.35 13.22
CA GLY A 25 4.85 -11.02 12.82
C GLY A 25 4.85 -12.54 12.97
N ASP A 26 3.72 -13.14 13.26
CA ASP A 26 3.58 -14.54 13.70
C ASP A 26 3.24 -15.53 12.57
N GLU A 27 3.68 -15.30 11.33
CA GLU A 27 3.31 -16.17 10.19
C GLU A 27 3.53 -17.67 10.47
N LEU A 28 4.67 -18.01 11.05
CA LEU A 28 5.02 -19.40 11.34
C LEU A 28 4.12 -20.04 12.40
N LEU A 29 3.53 -19.22 13.26
CA LEU A 29 2.65 -19.65 14.35
C LEU A 29 1.17 -19.75 13.94
N ILE A 30 0.81 -19.29 12.73
CA ILE A 30 -0.58 -19.35 12.26
C ILE A 30 -1.01 -20.81 12.09
N ARG A 31 -2.03 -21.20 12.83
CA ARG A 31 -2.68 -22.50 12.76
C ARG A 31 -4.13 -22.33 12.31
N ILE A 32 -4.47 -22.84 11.14
CA ILE A 32 -5.82 -22.67 10.57
C ILE A 32 -6.92 -23.25 11.48
N PRO A 33 -6.73 -24.39 12.18
CA PRO A 33 -7.73 -24.86 13.16
C PRO A 33 -8.06 -23.85 14.26
N GLU A 34 -7.06 -23.14 14.80
CA GLU A 34 -7.24 -22.10 15.83
C GLU A 34 -7.99 -20.88 15.27
N ILE A 35 -7.69 -20.49 14.03
CA ILE A 35 -8.43 -19.44 13.34
C ILE A 35 -9.89 -19.84 13.11
N CYS A 36 -10.13 -21.08 12.71
CA CYS A 36 -11.48 -21.61 12.54
C CYS A 36 -12.28 -21.61 13.85
N GLU A 37 -11.66 -22.01 14.96
CA GLU A 37 -12.26 -21.99 16.29
C GLU A 37 -12.61 -20.55 16.71
N ALA A 38 -11.66 -19.63 16.57
CA ALA A 38 -11.85 -18.22 16.94
C ALA A 38 -12.93 -17.50 16.11
N THR A 39 -13.06 -17.87 14.82
CA THR A 39 -14.02 -17.24 13.89
C THR A 39 -15.35 -17.98 13.78
N GLY A 40 -15.45 -19.19 14.33
CA GLY A 40 -16.61 -20.07 14.16
C GLY A 40 -16.78 -20.62 12.75
N VAL A 41 -15.75 -20.53 11.90
CA VAL A 41 -15.81 -20.97 10.50
C VAL A 41 -15.40 -22.44 10.39
N ASN A 42 -16.16 -23.22 9.61
CA ASN A 42 -15.84 -24.63 9.41
C ASN A 42 -14.53 -24.81 8.63
N TYR A 43 -13.64 -25.61 9.18
CA TYR A 43 -12.32 -25.93 8.62
C TYR A 43 -12.38 -26.41 7.15
N GLY A 44 -13.32 -27.34 6.84
CA GLY A 44 -13.51 -27.83 5.48
C GLY A 44 -13.90 -26.73 4.50
N SER A 45 -14.68 -25.72 4.95
CA SER A 45 -15.05 -24.57 4.11
C SER A 45 -13.85 -23.69 3.81
N VAL A 46 -12.95 -23.48 4.77
CA VAL A 46 -11.72 -22.70 4.57
C VAL A 46 -10.82 -23.36 3.54
N TYR A 47 -10.55 -24.66 3.69
CA TYR A 47 -9.72 -25.40 2.74
C TYR A 47 -10.36 -25.57 1.36
N HIS A 48 -11.69 -25.68 1.30
CA HIS A 48 -12.39 -25.68 0.02
C HIS A 48 -12.23 -24.35 -0.73
N HIS A 49 -12.17 -23.23 0.00
CA HIS A 49 -12.07 -21.89 -0.59
C HIS A 49 -10.63 -21.50 -0.94
N PHE A 50 -9.69 -21.76 -0.05
CA PHE A 50 -8.30 -21.32 -0.19
C PHE A 50 -7.31 -22.42 -0.60
N GLY A 51 -7.73 -23.68 -0.64
CA GLY A 51 -6.93 -24.83 -1.03
C GLY A 51 -5.95 -25.34 0.03
N SER A 52 -5.17 -24.46 0.63
CA SER A 52 -4.13 -24.82 1.60
C SER A 52 -3.95 -23.75 2.69
N ARG A 53 -3.14 -24.04 3.71
CA ARG A 53 -2.70 -23.05 4.71
C ARG A 53 -2.01 -21.87 4.02
N GLU A 54 -1.12 -22.16 3.09
CA GLU A 54 -0.39 -21.17 2.30
C GLU A 54 -1.36 -20.30 1.49
N GLY A 55 -2.40 -20.91 0.89
CA GLY A 55 -3.43 -20.17 0.16
C GLY A 55 -4.22 -19.20 1.05
N VAL A 56 -4.51 -19.55 2.31
CA VAL A 56 -5.13 -18.62 3.27
C VAL A 56 -4.18 -17.46 3.59
N ILE A 57 -2.90 -17.75 3.83
CA ILE A 57 -1.88 -16.75 4.14
C ILE A 57 -1.65 -15.81 2.97
N ASP A 58 -1.55 -16.34 1.75
CA ASP A 58 -1.37 -15.54 0.53
C ASP A 58 -2.57 -14.63 0.28
N ALA A 59 -3.79 -15.12 0.49
CA ALA A 59 -5.01 -14.32 0.40
C ALA A 59 -5.06 -13.20 1.46
N ALA A 60 -4.61 -13.47 2.69
CA ALA A 60 -4.53 -12.47 3.74
C ALA A 60 -3.44 -11.43 3.43
N TYR A 61 -2.28 -11.82 2.92
CA TYR A 61 -1.26 -10.88 2.46
C TYR A 61 -1.75 -10.00 1.32
N ASN A 62 -2.46 -10.58 0.34
CA ASN A 62 -3.06 -9.81 -0.74
C ASN A 62 -4.09 -8.80 -0.22
N MET A 63 -4.93 -9.20 0.73
CA MET A 63 -5.88 -8.29 1.36
C MET A 63 -5.18 -7.12 2.08
N ILE A 64 -4.12 -7.41 2.86
CA ILE A 64 -3.32 -6.36 3.52
C ILE A 64 -2.71 -5.42 2.47
N PHE A 65 -2.08 -5.99 1.43
CA PHE A 65 -1.43 -5.20 0.38
C PHE A 65 -2.42 -4.30 -0.36
N THR A 66 -3.60 -4.83 -0.72
CA THR A 66 -4.66 -4.06 -1.37
C THR A 66 -5.14 -2.90 -0.49
N ARG A 67 -5.35 -3.13 0.83
CA ARG A 67 -5.70 -2.05 1.77
C ARG A 67 -4.61 -0.96 1.81
N LEU A 68 -3.33 -1.34 1.88
CA LEU A 68 -2.22 -0.39 1.84
C LEU A 68 -2.20 0.46 0.55
N VAL A 69 -2.51 -0.17 -0.58
CA VAL A 69 -2.63 0.52 -1.88
C VAL A 69 -3.80 1.49 -1.89
N GLU A 70 -4.98 1.04 -1.45
CA GLU A 70 -6.19 1.86 -1.43
C GLU A 70 -6.05 3.09 -0.51
N GLU A 71 -5.39 2.92 0.63
CA GLU A 71 -5.12 4.03 1.56
C GLU A 71 -4.12 5.03 0.98
N ASP A 72 -3.07 4.57 0.27
CA ASP A 72 -2.13 5.47 -0.40
C ASP A 72 -2.85 6.26 -1.52
N LEU A 73 -3.66 5.59 -2.34
CA LEU A 73 -4.44 6.25 -3.40
C LEU A 73 -5.46 7.26 -2.85
N ALA A 74 -6.10 6.95 -1.73
CA ALA A 74 -7.04 7.86 -1.09
C ALA A 74 -6.37 9.17 -0.64
N ILE A 75 -5.12 9.09 -0.14
CA ILE A 75 -4.34 10.26 0.26
C ILE A 75 -4.07 11.17 -0.95
N PHE A 76 -3.59 10.60 -2.07
CA PHE A 76 -3.32 11.38 -3.27
C PHE A 76 -4.61 11.87 -3.96
N GLY A 77 -5.63 11.02 -4.04
CA GLY A 77 -6.90 11.34 -4.70
C GLY A 77 -7.63 12.53 -4.07
N SER A 78 -7.61 12.61 -2.72
CA SER A 78 -8.23 13.74 -2.00
C SER A 78 -7.48 15.07 -2.17
N SER A 79 -6.25 15.03 -2.64
CA SER A 79 -5.37 16.19 -2.77
C SER A 79 -5.38 16.82 -4.17
N VAL A 80 -5.98 16.14 -5.14
CA VAL A 80 -6.10 16.59 -6.55
C VAL A 80 -7.58 16.71 -6.93
N ASP A 81 -8.42 17.09 -5.98
CA ASP A 81 -9.85 17.33 -6.18
C ASP A 81 -10.07 18.49 -7.20
N GLU A 82 -11.24 18.49 -7.85
CA GLU A 82 -11.66 19.53 -8.79
C GLU A 82 -11.73 20.94 -8.14
N SER A 83 -11.74 21.01 -6.80
CA SER A 83 -11.72 22.25 -6.04
C SER A 83 -10.39 23.00 -6.10
N VAL A 84 -9.28 22.36 -6.49
CA VAL A 84 -7.95 22.99 -6.60
C VAL A 84 -7.87 23.76 -7.94
N GLU A 85 -7.79 25.09 -7.87
CA GLU A 85 -7.89 25.96 -9.04
C GLU A 85 -6.55 26.60 -9.47
N SER A 86 -5.53 26.60 -8.59
CA SER A 86 -4.25 27.26 -8.86
C SER A 86 -3.03 26.41 -8.49
N LEU A 87 -1.87 26.77 -9.07
CA LEU A 87 -0.59 26.16 -8.71
C LEU A 87 -0.22 26.44 -7.25
N ASP A 88 -0.48 27.64 -6.75
CA ASP A 88 -0.16 28.02 -5.38
C ASP A 88 -0.95 27.16 -4.40
N GLU A 89 -2.24 26.99 -4.64
CA GLU A 89 -3.12 26.14 -3.84
C GLU A 89 -2.69 24.65 -3.92
N TYR A 90 -2.33 24.17 -5.10
CA TYR A 90 -1.77 22.83 -5.27
C TYR A 90 -0.50 22.63 -4.43
N VAL A 91 0.41 23.60 -4.42
CA VAL A 91 1.65 23.54 -3.63
C VAL A 91 1.36 23.60 -2.14
N GLU A 92 0.41 24.42 -1.70
CA GLU A 92 -0.01 24.51 -0.29
C GLU A 92 -0.58 23.19 0.23
N ILE A 93 -1.33 22.46 -0.60
CA ILE A 93 -1.92 21.16 -0.25
C ILE A 93 -0.88 20.03 -0.37
N MET A 94 -0.22 19.93 -1.52
CA MET A 94 0.66 18.81 -1.83
C MET A 94 2.01 18.89 -1.14
N GLY A 95 2.54 20.09 -0.92
CA GLY A 95 3.86 20.25 -0.30
C GLY A 95 3.97 19.58 1.07
N PRO A 96 3.13 19.92 2.06
CA PRO A 96 3.13 19.26 3.36
C PRO A 96 2.77 17.77 3.27
N LEU A 97 1.82 17.40 2.41
CA LEU A 97 1.43 16.01 2.23
C LEU A 97 2.61 15.15 1.76
N VAL A 98 3.30 15.57 0.70
CA VAL A 98 4.44 14.84 0.13
C VAL A 98 5.61 14.81 1.11
N ALA A 99 5.89 15.91 1.82
CA ALA A 99 6.96 15.97 2.80
C ALA A 99 6.74 14.98 3.96
N THR A 100 5.52 14.89 4.49
CA THR A 100 5.21 14.10 5.69
C THR A 100 4.69 12.69 5.42
N MET A 101 4.35 12.36 4.18
CA MET A 101 3.74 11.05 3.82
C MET A 101 4.59 9.83 4.19
N HIS A 102 5.88 10.05 4.47
CA HIS A 102 6.81 8.99 4.85
C HIS A 102 7.19 9.02 6.34
N SER A 103 6.70 10.00 7.11
CA SER A 103 7.09 10.24 8.49
C SER A 103 6.18 9.55 9.49
N GLY A 104 6.72 9.27 10.68
CA GLY A 104 5.98 8.75 11.81
C GLY A 104 5.93 7.21 11.92
N PRO A 105 5.61 6.73 13.13
CA PRO A 105 5.67 5.30 13.47
C PRO A 105 4.66 4.45 12.69
N GLU A 106 3.47 4.98 12.40
CA GLU A 106 2.45 4.27 11.62
C GLU A 106 2.94 4.04 10.18
N ARG A 107 3.52 5.05 9.54
CA ARG A 107 4.09 4.93 8.19
C ARG A 107 5.26 3.95 8.16
N ARG A 108 6.09 3.92 9.20
CA ARG A 108 7.15 2.93 9.36
C ARG A 108 6.59 1.51 9.42
N ALA A 109 5.56 1.26 10.23
CA ALA A 109 4.90 -0.05 10.33
C ALA A 109 4.31 -0.50 8.97
N ARG A 110 3.70 0.41 8.22
CA ARG A 110 3.16 0.15 6.87
C ARG A 110 4.26 -0.22 5.88
N ARG A 111 5.39 0.51 5.86
CA ARG A 111 6.54 0.18 5.01
C ARG A 111 7.12 -1.18 5.35
N ALA A 112 7.29 -1.49 6.63
CA ALA A 112 7.79 -2.78 7.09
C ALA A 112 6.87 -3.94 6.63
N MET A 113 5.55 -3.76 6.71
CA MET A 113 4.59 -4.74 6.23
C MET A 113 4.67 -4.90 4.71
N ARG A 114 4.75 -3.81 3.95
CA ARG A 114 4.90 -3.86 2.49
C ARG A 114 6.18 -4.58 2.07
N ALA A 115 7.31 -4.29 2.73
CA ALA A 115 8.57 -4.97 2.48
C ALA A 115 8.48 -6.47 2.77
N ARG A 116 7.81 -6.88 3.85
CA ARG A 116 7.57 -8.28 4.20
C ARG A 116 6.75 -8.99 3.13
N ILE A 117 5.67 -8.37 2.65
CA ILE A 117 4.80 -8.95 1.61
C ILE A 117 5.59 -9.15 0.31
N VAL A 118 6.34 -8.14 -0.12
CA VAL A 118 7.16 -8.21 -1.34
C VAL A 118 8.25 -9.29 -1.21
N ALA A 119 8.90 -9.40 -0.05
CA ALA A 119 9.87 -10.47 0.22
C ALA A 119 9.21 -11.85 0.17
N ALA A 120 8.04 -12.04 0.77
CA ALA A 120 7.29 -13.29 0.70
C ALA A 120 6.88 -13.64 -0.74
N ALA A 121 6.44 -12.66 -1.53
CA ALA A 121 6.06 -12.85 -2.93
C ALA A 121 7.24 -13.26 -3.82
N SER A 122 8.48 -12.93 -3.45
CA SER A 122 9.68 -13.31 -4.24
C SER A 122 9.86 -14.84 -4.36
N THR A 123 9.35 -15.59 -3.39
CA THR A 123 9.46 -17.06 -3.32
C THR A 123 8.11 -17.77 -3.48
N ARG A 124 7.00 -17.04 -3.58
CA ARG A 124 5.62 -17.56 -3.70
C ARG A 124 4.96 -17.08 -5.00
N PRO A 125 5.00 -17.88 -6.08
CA PRO A 125 4.48 -17.45 -7.39
C PRO A 125 3.01 -17.01 -7.34
N HIS A 126 2.16 -17.73 -6.59
CA HIS A 126 0.76 -17.38 -6.44
C HIS A 126 0.56 -16.01 -5.73
N LEU A 127 1.27 -15.77 -4.63
CA LEU A 127 1.24 -14.48 -3.96
C LEU A 127 1.74 -13.36 -4.87
N LYS A 128 2.83 -13.61 -5.63
CA LYS A 128 3.36 -12.64 -6.59
C LYS A 128 2.33 -12.24 -7.64
N GLU A 129 1.55 -13.19 -8.16
CA GLU A 129 0.48 -12.92 -9.11
C GLU A 129 -0.62 -12.06 -8.47
N LEU A 130 -1.07 -12.41 -7.25
CA LEU A 130 -2.10 -11.68 -6.53
C LEU A 130 -1.71 -10.22 -6.25
N ILE A 131 -0.54 -9.98 -5.67
CA ILE A 131 -0.13 -8.60 -5.34
C ILE A 131 0.30 -7.82 -6.59
N GLY A 132 0.75 -8.49 -7.66
CA GLY A 132 1.14 -7.88 -8.92
C GLY A 132 -0.01 -7.05 -9.51
N ALA A 133 -1.21 -7.59 -9.55
CA ALA A 133 -2.38 -6.90 -10.04
C ALA A 133 -2.71 -5.62 -9.22
N SER A 134 -2.61 -5.70 -7.88
CA SER A 134 -2.80 -4.53 -7.02
C SER A 134 -1.69 -3.48 -7.21
N GLN A 135 -0.45 -3.92 -7.43
CA GLN A 135 0.68 -3.04 -7.69
C GLN A 135 0.57 -2.34 -9.06
N GLU A 136 0.16 -3.05 -10.09
CA GLU A 136 -0.10 -2.49 -11.43
C GLU A 136 -1.20 -1.43 -11.37
N ARG A 137 -2.28 -1.70 -10.62
CA ARG A 137 -3.35 -0.74 -10.40
C ARG A 137 -2.82 0.52 -9.71
N LEU A 138 -2.06 0.38 -8.61
CA LEU A 138 -1.47 1.53 -7.92
C LEU A 138 -0.65 2.39 -8.88
N THR A 139 0.23 1.76 -9.67
CA THR A 139 1.07 2.49 -10.64
C THR A 139 0.21 3.24 -11.66
N LYS A 140 -0.85 2.58 -12.17
CA LYS A 140 -1.73 3.19 -13.17
C LYS A 140 -2.55 4.34 -12.61
N ASP A 141 -3.09 4.19 -11.41
CA ASP A 141 -3.89 5.25 -10.77
C ASP A 141 -3.02 6.47 -10.41
N LEU A 142 -1.78 6.24 -9.93
CA LEU A 142 -0.80 7.33 -9.72
C LEU A 142 -0.38 8.01 -11.02
N GLU A 143 -0.22 7.26 -12.11
CA GLU A 143 0.05 7.82 -13.44
C GLU A 143 -1.09 8.73 -13.90
N VAL A 144 -2.35 8.32 -13.72
CA VAL A 144 -3.53 9.12 -14.07
C VAL A 144 -3.57 10.42 -13.26
N LEU A 145 -3.37 10.34 -11.94
CA LEU A 145 -3.34 11.54 -11.08
C LEU A 145 -2.21 12.49 -11.45
N THR A 146 -1.02 11.95 -11.76
CA THR A 146 0.12 12.76 -12.19
C THR A 146 -0.15 13.43 -13.54
N ALA A 147 -0.70 12.70 -14.52
CA ALA A 147 -1.04 13.25 -15.83
C ALA A 147 -2.05 14.40 -15.72
N ALA A 148 -3.07 14.25 -14.87
CA ALA A 148 -4.04 15.32 -14.60
C ALA A 148 -3.38 16.59 -14.02
N ALA A 149 -2.40 16.42 -13.12
CA ALA A 149 -1.64 17.55 -12.57
C ALA A 149 -0.74 18.21 -13.64
N GLN A 150 -0.17 17.41 -14.57
CA GLN A 150 0.60 17.94 -15.72
C GLN A 150 -0.30 18.72 -16.71
N GLU A 151 -1.50 18.22 -17.02
CA GLU A 151 -2.46 18.93 -17.88
C GLU A 151 -2.86 20.27 -17.30
N LYS A 152 -3.01 20.37 -15.97
CA LYS A 152 -3.26 21.64 -15.25
C LYS A 152 -2.00 22.51 -15.11
N ARG A 153 -0.84 22.08 -15.59
CA ARG A 153 0.47 22.71 -15.42
C ARG A 153 0.88 22.92 -13.96
N TRP A 154 0.54 22.00 -13.11
CA TRP A 154 0.97 21.97 -11.71
C TRP A 154 2.23 21.13 -11.51
N LEU A 155 2.48 20.19 -12.40
CA LEU A 155 3.73 19.44 -12.48
C LEU A 155 4.36 19.64 -13.87
N ARG A 156 5.69 19.52 -13.91
CA ARG A 156 6.44 19.57 -15.18
C ARG A 156 6.05 18.41 -16.08
N ASP A 157 5.94 18.67 -17.38
CA ASP A 157 5.46 17.73 -18.40
C ASP A 157 6.58 17.14 -19.28
N ASP A 158 7.83 17.58 -19.06
CA ASP A 158 9.02 17.03 -19.73
C ASP A 158 9.48 15.68 -19.14
N ILE A 159 8.85 15.21 -18.06
CA ILE A 159 9.03 13.87 -17.47
C ILE A 159 7.72 13.09 -17.61
N PRO A 160 7.74 11.85 -18.14
CA PRO A 160 6.51 11.04 -18.24
C PRO A 160 5.81 10.82 -16.89
N ALA A 161 4.49 10.91 -16.85
CA ALA A 161 3.69 10.69 -15.66
C ALA A 161 3.96 9.32 -15.01
N SER A 162 4.21 8.29 -15.81
CA SER A 162 4.60 6.95 -15.32
C SER A 162 5.90 6.96 -14.53
N ALA A 163 6.86 7.82 -14.86
CA ALA A 163 8.11 7.95 -14.10
C ALA A 163 7.88 8.56 -12.71
N PHE A 164 6.99 9.54 -12.59
CA PHE A 164 6.56 10.07 -11.28
C PHE A 164 5.87 8.99 -10.44
N ALA A 165 4.94 8.24 -11.04
CA ALA A 165 4.25 7.15 -10.35
C ALA A 165 5.22 6.12 -9.76
N VAL A 166 6.27 5.75 -10.49
CA VAL A 166 7.31 4.84 -10.01
C VAL A 166 8.19 5.51 -8.96
N LEU A 167 8.58 6.78 -9.15
CA LEU A 167 9.41 7.51 -8.19
C LEU A 167 8.77 7.55 -6.79
N PHE A 168 7.48 7.89 -6.69
CA PHE A 168 6.77 7.91 -5.40
C PHE A 168 6.82 6.55 -4.71
N GLN A 169 6.60 5.47 -5.44
CA GLN A 169 6.64 4.12 -4.89
C GLN A 169 8.04 3.71 -4.43
N VAL A 170 9.08 4.10 -5.20
CA VAL A 170 10.49 3.83 -4.86
C VAL A 170 10.89 4.58 -3.58
N LEU A 171 10.46 5.83 -3.40
CA LEU A 171 10.72 6.60 -2.19
C LEU A 171 10.12 5.94 -0.95
N VAL A 172 8.84 5.50 -1.04
CA VAL A 172 8.19 4.75 0.05
C VAL A 172 8.95 3.47 0.37
N PHE A 173 9.29 2.68 -0.64
CA PHE A 173 9.95 1.40 -0.44
C PHE A 173 11.40 1.56 0.01
N GLY A 174 12.13 2.52 -0.57
CA GLY A 174 13.54 2.80 -0.23
C GLY A 174 13.71 3.26 1.22
N ARG A 175 12.76 4.03 1.77
CA ARG A 175 12.76 4.46 3.16
C ARG A 175 12.76 3.28 4.15
N ALA A 176 12.20 2.12 3.77
CA ALA A 176 12.22 0.92 4.59
C ALA A 176 13.64 0.42 4.90
N LEU A 177 14.63 0.73 4.07
CA LEU A 177 16.04 0.39 4.32
C LEU A 177 16.64 1.24 5.45
N ASP A 178 16.25 2.50 5.53
CA ASP A 178 16.68 3.38 6.62
C ASP A 178 15.96 3.06 7.94
N ASP A 179 14.70 2.60 7.87
CA ASP A 179 13.91 2.19 9.04
C ASP A 179 14.55 1.06 9.87
N ILE A 180 15.43 0.24 9.26
CA ILE A 180 16.16 -0.84 9.96
C ILE A 180 17.53 -0.39 10.49
N SER A 181 17.96 0.84 10.21
CA SER A 181 19.19 1.40 10.73
C SER A 181 19.12 1.61 12.25
N SER A 182 20.24 1.43 12.94
CA SER A 182 20.38 1.83 14.34
C SER A 182 20.37 3.35 14.52
N GLU A 183 20.74 4.08 13.48
CA GLU A 183 20.76 5.54 13.41
C GLU A 183 20.04 5.99 12.13
N PRO A 184 18.68 5.94 12.11
CA PRO A 184 17.93 6.38 10.95
C PRO A 184 18.07 7.90 10.77
N ILE A 185 17.90 8.37 9.53
CA ILE A 185 17.89 9.81 9.25
C ILE A 185 16.85 10.54 10.10
N ASN A 186 17.17 11.75 10.55
CA ASN A 186 16.22 12.62 11.22
C ASN A 186 15.01 12.89 10.32
N GLU A 187 13.80 12.83 10.88
CA GLU A 187 12.57 13.00 10.10
C GLU A 187 12.49 14.39 9.46
N GLY A 188 12.92 15.45 10.15
CA GLY A 188 12.94 16.81 9.60
C GLY A 188 13.89 16.95 8.40
N ASP A 189 15.06 16.30 8.44
CA ASP A 189 16.01 16.30 7.31
C ASP A 189 15.43 15.55 6.11
N TRP A 190 14.74 14.44 6.38
CA TRP A 190 14.02 13.70 5.33
C TRP A 190 12.91 14.52 4.71
N GLU A 191 12.05 15.15 5.52
CA GLU A 191 10.96 16.00 5.07
C GLU A 191 11.46 17.18 4.24
N LEU A 192 12.55 17.83 4.68
CA LEU A 192 13.20 18.89 3.93
C LEU A 192 13.67 18.41 2.55
N MET A 193 14.31 17.23 2.50
CA MET A 193 14.81 16.66 1.25
C MET A 193 13.65 16.35 0.30
N ILE A 194 12.58 15.71 0.79
CA ILE A 194 11.42 15.35 -0.02
C ILE A 194 10.67 16.58 -0.47
N GLY A 195 10.48 17.58 0.40
CA GLY A 195 9.87 18.86 0.02
C GLY A 195 10.69 19.58 -1.07
N THR A 196 12.03 19.60 -0.96
CA THR A 196 12.92 20.17 -1.98
C THR A 196 12.80 19.41 -3.31
N LEU A 197 12.75 18.08 -3.26
CA LEU A 197 12.52 17.26 -4.45
C LEU A 197 11.17 17.60 -5.10
N PHE A 198 10.10 17.66 -4.32
CA PHE A 198 8.77 18.04 -4.82
C PHE A 198 8.78 19.38 -5.53
N LEU A 199 9.37 20.43 -4.91
CA LEU A 199 9.48 21.76 -5.53
C LEU A 199 10.25 21.73 -6.86
N SER A 200 11.22 20.83 -7.02
CA SER A 200 11.97 20.66 -8.28
C SER A 200 11.14 20.02 -9.42
N LEU A 201 10.01 19.41 -9.07
CA LEU A 201 9.08 18.77 -9.98
C LEU A 201 7.95 19.73 -10.45
N LEU A 202 7.89 20.92 -9.93
CA LEU A 202 6.98 21.96 -10.39
C LEU A 202 7.39 22.49 -11.78
N PRO A 203 6.47 23.10 -12.52
CA PRO A 203 6.78 23.73 -13.81
C PRO A 203 7.85 24.83 -13.63
N LYS A 204 8.67 25.02 -14.65
CA LYS A 204 9.70 26.07 -14.69
C LYS A 204 9.10 27.39 -15.13
#